data_ac600a4e4938885e0808afc6c4df5709
#
_entry.id   ac600a4e4938885e0808afc6c4df5709
#
_cell.length_a   1.000
_cell.length_b   1.000
_cell.length_c   1.000
_cell.angle_alpha   90.00
_cell.angle_beta   90.00
_cell.angle_gamma   90.00
#
_symmetry.space_group_name_H-M   'P 1'
#
loop_
_entity.id
_entity.type
_entity.pdbx_description
1 polymer ?
#
loop_
_entity_poly.entity_id
_entity_poly.type
_entity_poly.pdbx_seq_one_letter_code
_entity_poly.pdbx_strand_id
1 'polypeptide(L)'
;QKAVGDPTTECDVIGLHMTKYEGEGVRFRDCATVFYIRSGYITDSEHFVFGKDEITLSSDISENADDDGDSPLSSFVMSLYQSREYIPAEILLSFELPEHDRILLSDYLTERSGRRVTIRTPKKGASKYLCAMAVKDAADHSANYVRHESDREKTLVNLAQMLCLEVVPQRIESQTSATST
;
A
#
# COMPACT_ATOMS: atom_id res chain seq x y z
N GLN A 1 17.01 -12.64 1.13
CA GLN A 1 15.74 -13.34 0.85
C GLN A 1 15.34 -14.14 2.08
N LYS A 2 14.09 -13.94 2.55
CA LYS A 2 13.55 -14.63 3.72
C LYS A 2 12.64 -15.76 3.24
N ALA A 3 12.94 -17.02 3.62
CA ALA A 3 12.08 -18.16 3.37
C ALA A 3 10.78 -18.00 4.20
N VAL A 4 9.63 -18.16 3.55
CA VAL A 4 8.32 -17.96 4.18
C VAL A 4 7.31 -19.05 3.84
N GLY A 5 7.68 -19.99 2.98
CA GLY A 5 6.81 -21.07 2.53
C GLY A 5 7.55 -22.26 1.95
N ASP A 6 6.79 -23.18 1.40
CA ASP A 6 7.29 -24.30 0.62
C ASP A 6 7.94 -23.79 -0.68
N PRO A 7 9.00 -24.46 -1.21
CA PRO A 7 9.62 -24.09 -2.49
C PRO A 7 8.67 -23.99 -3.68
N THR A 8 7.47 -24.57 -3.60
CA THR A 8 6.44 -24.48 -4.64
C THR A 8 5.51 -23.25 -4.46
N THR A 9 5.65 -22.50 -3.37
CA THR A 9 4.75 -21.38 -3.07
C THR A 9 5.07 -20.19 -3.97
N GLU A 10 4.11 -19.82 -4.81
CA GLU A 10 4.13 -18.62 -5.64
C GLU A 10 2.84 -17.84 -5.46
N CYS A 11 2.91 -16.73 -4.75
CA CYS A 11 1.77 -15.85 -4.52
C CYS A 11 2.21 -14.41 -4.27
N ASP A 12 1.30 -13.48 -4.43
CA ASP A 12 1.44 -12.12 -3.93
C ASP A 12 0.59 -11.96 -2.66
N VAL A 13 1.10 -11.24 -1.69
CA VAL A 13 0.42 -11.01 -0.40
C VAL A 13 0.26 -9.52 -0.20
N ILE A 14 -0.98 -9.06 -0.09
CA ILE A 14 -1.30 -7.65 0.12
C ILE A 14 -1.77 -7.46 1.55
N GLY A 15 -0.96 -6.77 2.34
CA GLY A 15 -1.26 -6.37 3.71
C GLY A 15 -1.67 -4.91 3.77
N LEU A 16 -2.83 -4.61 4.35
CA LEU A 16 -3.33 -3.25 4.53
C LEU A 16 -3.31 -2.88 6.01
N HIS A 17 -2.65 -1.79 6.34
CA HIS A 17 -2.72 -1.13 7.64
C HIS A 17 -3.54 0.15 7.52
N MET A 18 -4.69 0.17 8.20
CA MET A 18 -5.54 1.36 8.33
C MET A 18 -5.38 1.97 9.70
N THR A 19 -5.23 3.27 9.75
CA THR A 19 -5.08 4.02 10.99
C THR A 19 -6.44 4.50 11.45
N LYS A 20 -6.84 4.12 12.67
CA LYS A 20 -8.03 4.70 13.29
C LYS A 20 -7.74 6.15 13.64
N TYR A 21 -8.59 7.05 13.16
CA TYR A 21 -8.51 8.47 13.45
C TYR A 21 -8.91 8.68 14.93
N GLU A 22 -7.96 9.02 15.79
CA GLU A 22 -8.25 9.48 17.14
C GLU A 22 -7.58 10.84 17.35
N GLY A 23 -8.35 11.92 17.10
CA GLY A 23 -8.03 13.28 17.55
C GLY A 23 -7.31 14.18 16.56
N GLU A 24 -7.50 15.50 16.74
CA GLU A 24 -6.83 16.56 15.99
C GLU A 24 -5.31 16.56 16.29
N GLY A 25 -4.51 16.43 15.25
CA GLY A 25 -3.07 16.69 15.29
C GLY A 25 -2.14 15.51 15.06
N VAL A 26 -2.60 14.26 15.05
CA VAL A 26 -1.75 13.12 14.72
C VAL A 26 -1.96 12.75 13.24
N ARG A 27 -0.91 12.91 12.45
CA ARG A 27 -0.92 12.52 11.03
C ARG A 27 -0.61 11.03 10.93
N PHE A 28 -1.64 10.25 10.73
CA PHE A 28 -1.49 8.85 10.36
C PHE A 28 -1.70 8.71 8.85
N ARG A 29 -1.07 7.73 8.27
CA ARG A 29 -1.23 7.37 6.86
C ARG A 29 -1.59 5.90 6.75
N ASP A 30 -2.66 5.62 6.05
CA ASP A 30 -2.95 4.26 5.63
C ASP A 30 -1.85 3.77 4.71
N CYS A 31 -1.45 2.52 4.86
CA CYS A 31 -0.36 1.95 4.08
C CYS A 31 -0.68 0.52 3.68
N ALA A 32 -0.39 0.18 2.44
CA ALA A 32 -0.39 -1.21 2.00
C ALA A 32 1.04 -1.68 1.71
N THR A 33 1.33 -2.93 2.08
CA THR A 33 2.55 -3.63 1.68
C THR A 33 2.18 -4.80 0.80
N VAL A 34 2.89 -4.94 -0.31
CA VAL A 34 2.78 -6.09 -1.21
C VAL A 34 4.07 -6.90 -1.11
N PHE A 35 3.98 -8.16 -0.71
CA PHE A 35 5.08 -9.11 -0.77
C PHE A 35 4.94 -9.99 -2.00
N TYR A 36 6.00 -10.09 -2.77
CA TYR A 36 6.13 -10.97 -3.92
C TYR A 36 6.83 -12.25 -3.49
N ILE A 37 6.09 -13.36 -3.41
CA ILE A 37 6.61 -14.65 -2.99
C ILE A 37 6.81 -15.54 -4.21
N ARG A 38 8.06 -15.97 -4.42
CA ARG A 38 8.47 -16.86 -5.51
C ARG A 38 9.34 -17.97 -4.93
N SER A 39 9.02 -19.19 -5.29
CA SER A 39 9.73 -20.40 -4.79
C SER A 39 9.85 -20.43 -3.25
N GLY A 40 8.82 -19.97 -2.56
CA GLY A 40 8.77 -19.94 -1.08
C GLY A 40 9.58 -18.82 -0.42
N TYR A 41 10.12 -17.86 -1.19
CA TYR A 41 10.88 -16.73 -0.67
C TYR A 41 10.21 -15.41 -1.01
N ILE A 42 10.28 -14.43 -0.12
CA ILE A 42 9.98 -13.05 -0.47
C ILE A 42 11.11 -12.56 -1.36
N THR A 43 10.82 -12.35 -2.63
CA THR A 43 11.77 -11.88 -3.63
C THR A 43 11.83 -10.36 -3.71
N ASP A 44 10.68 -9.71 -3.47
CA ASP A 44 10.56 -8.25 -3.51
C ASP A 44 9.39 -7.80 -2.62
N SER A 45 9.37 -6.50 -2.29
CA SER A 45 8.29 -5.86 -1.54
C SER A 45 8.07 -4.41 -2.00
N GLU A 46 6.82 -4.01 -2.07
CA GLU A 46 6.44 -2.63 -2.36
C GLU A 46 5.53 -2.07 -1.27
N HIS A 47 5.62 -0.75 -1.07
CA HIS A 47 4.84 -0.03 -0.09
C HIS A 47 4.07 1.10 -0.76
N PHE A 48 2.79 1.20 -0.42
CA PHE A 48 1.88 2.22 -0.93
C PHE A 48 1.33 3.01 0.25
N VAL A 49 1.62 4.31 0.29
CA VAL A 49 1.13 5.22 1.33
C VAL A 49 -0.02 6.03 0.74
N PHE A 50 -1.18 5.97 1.36
CA PHE A 50 -2.38 6.67 0.89
C PHE A 50 -2.46 8.06 1.54
N GLY A 51 -2.64 9.09 0.72
CA GLY A 51 -2.76 10.48 1.16
C GLY A 51 -4.20 10.88 1.53
N LYS A 52 -4.34 12.06 2.17
CA LYS A 52 -5.67 12.63 2.47
C LYS A 52 -6.53 12.89 1.22
N ASP A 53 -5.88 13.10 0.08
CA ASP A 53 -6.51 13.43 -1.20
C ASP A 53 -6.56 12.22 -2.16
N GLU A 54 -5.89 11.12 -1.82
CA GLU A 54 -5.92 9.86 -2.54
C GLU A 54 -6.66 8.84 -1.69
N ILE A 55 -7.90 8.57 -2.06
CA ILE A 55 -8.75 7.51 -1.54
C ILE A 55 -8.69 7.39 -0.02
N THR A 56 -9.60 8.05 0.67
CA THR A 56 -9.86 7.80 2.09
C THR A 56 -10.46 6.40 2.21
N LEU A 57 -9.60 5.39 2.29
CA LEU A 57 -10.00 3.99 2.47
C LEU A 57 -10.79 3.76 3.76
N SER A 58 -10.70 4.70 4.71
CA SER A 58 -11.32 4.58 6.03
C SER A 58 -12.76 5.07 6.12
N SER A 59 -13.25 5.92 5.18
CA SER A 59 -14.62 6.46 5.27
C SER A 59 -15.67 5.61 4.57
N ASP A 60 -15.28 4.72 3.65
CA ASP A 60 -16.25 3.99 2.82
C ASP A 60 -16.40 2.50 3.19
N ILE A 61 -15.65 2.01 4.19
CA ILE A 61 -15.77 0.62 4.64
C ILE A 61 -16.89 0.44 5.69
N SER A 62 -17.41 1.52 6.27
CA SER A 62 -18.52 1.46 7.22
C SER A 62 -19.80 2.00 6.59
N GLU A 63 -20.77 1.13 6.43
CA GLU A 63 -22.21 1.34 6.42
C GLU A 63 -23.00 1.46 5.11
N ASN A 64 -22.45 1.43 3.90
CA ASN A 64 -23.29 1.34 2.71
C ASN A 64 -22.81 0.26 1.73
N ALA A 65 -23.19 -0.98 2.02
CA ALA A 65 -22.96 -2.15 1.14
C ALA A 65 -23.93 -2.20 -0.07
N ASP A 66 -24.63 -1.10 -0.36
CA ASP A 66 -25.67 -1.06 -1.39
C ASP A 66 -25.40 -0.03 -2.51
N ASP A 67 -24.19 0.49 -2.65
CA ASP A 67 -23.85 1.35 -3.78
C ASP A 67 -23.07 0.56 -4.84
N ASP A 68 -23.59 0.55 -6.09
CA ASP A 68 -23.05 -0.13 -7.29
C ASP A 68 -21.67 0.40 -7.75
N GLY A 69 -20.88 0.99 -6.86
CA GLY A 69 -19.53 1.50 -7.13
C GLY A 69 -18.45 0.49 -6.73
N ASP A 70 -17.40 0.36 -7.56
CA ASP A 70 -16.22 -0.43 -7.25
C ASP A 70 -15.62 0.02 -5.90
N SER A 71 -15.38 -0.94 -5.00
CA SER A 71 -14.70 -0.65 -3.73
C SER A 71 -13.33 -0.01 -3.98
N PRO A 72 -12.94 1.04 -3.23
CA PRO A 72 -11.60 1.64 -3.34
C PRO A 72 -10.47 0.63 -3.23
N LEU A 73 -10.66 -0.43 -2.44
CA LEU A 73 -9.70 -1.52 -2.31
C LEU A 73 -9.63 -2.39 -3.57
N SER A 74 -10.76 -2.59 -4.25
CA SER A 74 -10.81 -3.29 -5.53
C SER A 74 -10.09 -2.50 -6.62
N SER A 75 -10.33 -1.19 -6.69
CA SER A 75 -9.64 -0.28 -7.59
C SER A 75 -8.13 -0.23 -7.34
N PHE A 76 -7.70 -0.25 -6.07
CA PHE A 76 -6.28 -0.36 -5.72
C PHE A 76 -5.66 -1.66 -6.23
N VAL A 77 -6.29 -2.81 -5.97
CA VAL A 77 -5.78 -4.11 -6.45
C VAL A 77 -5.75 -4.15 -7.98
N MET A 78 -6.78 -3.64 -8.65
CA MET A 78 -6.83 -3.52 -10.12
C MET A 78 -5.64 -2.70 -10.64
N SER A 79 -5.44 -1.51 -10.10
CA SER A 79 -4.36 -0.59 -10.47
C SER A 79 -2.98 -1.21 -10.27
N LEU A 80 -2.79 -1.95 -9.18
CA LEU A 80 -1.54 -2.65 -8.89
C LEU A 80 -1.12 -3.61 -10.00
N TYR A 81 -2.08 -4.31 -10.60
CA TYR A 81 -1.80 -5.29 -11.65
C TYR A 81 -1.90 -4.75 -13.08
N GLN A 82 -2.40 -3.54 -13.30
CA GLN A 82 -2.52 -2.97 -14.66
C GLN A 82 -1.20 -2.85 -15.41
N SER A 83 -0.13 -2.50 -14.71
CA SER A 83 1.20 -2.30 -15.30
C SER A 83 2.13 -3.52 -15.20
N ARG A 84 1.68 -4.63 -14.59
CA ARG A 84 2.52 -5.79 -14.34
C ARG A 84 2.40 -6.82 -15.43
N GLU A 85 3.55 -7.34 -15.89
CA GLU A 85 3.60 -8.43 -16.85
C GLU A 85 3.32 -9.79 -16.19
N TYR A 86 3.81 -9.98 -14.95
CA TYR A 86 3.62 -11.23 -14.23
C TYR A 86 2.52 -11.11 -13.18
N ILE A 87 1.54 -12.00 -13.27
CA ILE A 87 0.43 -12.13 -12.32
C ILE A 87 0.49 -13.54 -11.73
N PRO A 88 0.62 -13.75 -10.41
CA PRO A 88 0.68 -15.09 -9.81
C PRO A 88 -0.68 -15.80 -9.89
N ALA A 89 -0.67 -17.12 -9.72
CA ALA A 89 -1.90 -17.91 -9.65
C ALA A 89 -2.72 -17.64 -8.38
N GLU A 90 -2.08 -17.12 -7.34
CA GLU A 90 -2.73 -16.84 -6.06
C GLU A 90 -2.35 -15.44 -5.54
N ILE A 91 -3.38 -14.70 -5.11
CA ILE A 91 -3.25 -13.39 -4.45
C ILE A 91 -3.93 -13.49 -3.09
N LEU A 92 -3.18 -13.21 -2.03
CA LEU A 92 -3.64 -13.24 -0.65
C LEU A 92 -3.88 -11.82 -0.15
N LEU A 93 -5.06 -11.55 0.37
CA LEU A 93 -5.42 -10.25 0.93
C LEU A 93 -5.56 -10.36 2.46
N SER A 94 -5.10 -9.34 3.18
CA SER A 94 -5.33 -9.21 4.62
C SER A 94 -6.73 -8.67 4.96
N PHE A 95 -7.47 -8.23 3.97
CA PHE A 95 -8.80 -7.61 4.05
C PHE A 95 -9.79 -8.36 3.15
N GLU A 96 -11.07 -8.16 3.42
CA GLU A 96 -12.14 -8.74 2.60
C GLU A 96 -12.53 -7.76 1.50
N LEU A 97 -12.77 -8.28 0.30
CA LEU A 97 -13.42 -7.55 -0.79
C LEU A 97 -14.87 -8.00 -0.88
N PRO A 98 -15.79 -7.12 -1.35
CA PRO A 98 -17.11 -7.56 -1.76
C PRO A 98 -17.01 -8.75 -2.72
N GLU A 99 -17.91 -9.70 -2.61
CA GLU A 99 -17.80 -10.93 -3.41
C GLU A 99 -17.88 -10.67 -4.91
N HIS A 100 -18.72 -9.71 -5.30
CA HIS A 100 -18.82 -9.27 -6.69
C HIS A 100 -17.48 -8.77 -7.23
N ASP A 101 -16.84 -7.86 -6.52
CA ASP A 101 -15.56 -7.28 -6.91
C ASP A 101 -14.45 -8.33 -6.97
N ARG A 102 -14.44 -9.24 -5.99
CA ARG A 102 -13.46 -10.33 -5.95
C ARG A 102 -13.58 -11.25 -7.17
N ILE A 103 -14.80 -11.53 -7.61
CA ILE A 103 -15.06 -12.35 -8.81
C ILE A 103 -14.59 -11.59 -10.05
N LEU A 104 -15.02 -10.33 -10.22
CA LEU A 104 -14.62 -9.51 -11.36
C LEU A 104 -13.10 -9.36 -11.50
N LEU A 105 -12.42 -9.07 -10.38
CA LEU A 105 -10.96 -8.99 -10.35
C LEU A 105 -10.30 -10.31 -10.71
N SER A 106 -10.79 -11.42 -10.16
CA SER A 106 -10.26 -12.76 -10.45
C SER A 106 -10.41 -13.12 -11.93
N ASP A 107 -11.55 -12.81 -12.52
CA ASP A 107 -11.83 -13.07 -13.94
C ASP A 107 -10.96 -12.19 -14.84
N TYR A 108 -10.88 -10.90 -14.56
CA TYR A 108 -10.01 -9.96 -15.27
C TYR A 108 -8.54 -10.39 -15.24
N LEU A 109 -8.02 -10.75 -14.06
CA LEU A 109 -6.63 -11.18 -13.92
C LEU A 109 -6.37 -12.55 -14.56
N THR A 110 -7.37 -13.43 -14.57
CA THR A 110 -7.32 -14.73 -15.24
C THR A 110 -7.23 -14.55 -16.76
N GLU A 111 -8.08 -13.71 -17.34
CA GLU A 111 -8.05 -13.39 -18.76
C GLU A 111 -6.70 -12.78 -19.17
N ARG A 112 -6.23 -11.81 -18.40
CA ARG A 112 -4.99 -11.11 -18.68
C ARG A 112 -3.74 -11.98 -18.53
N SER A 113 -3.70 -12.89 -17.55
CA SER A 113 -2.55 -13.78 -17.29
C SER A 113 -2.55 -15.04 -18.17
N GLY A 114 -3.69 -15.36 -18.80
CA GLY A 114 -3.91 -16.61 -19.55
C GLY A 114 -3.94 -17.86 -18.65
N ARG A 115 -4.02 -17.69 -17.33
CA ARG A 115 -4.11 -18.77 -16.34
C ARG A 115 -5.06 -18.39 -15.20
N ARG A 116 -5.65 -19.38 -14.55
CA ARG A 116 -6.54 -19.14 -13.42
C ARG A 116 -5.83 -18.39 -12.29
N VAL A 117 -6.39 -17.25 -11.91
CA VAL A 117 -5.95 -16.45 -10.75
C VAL A 117 -7.00 -16.52 -9.66
N THR A 118 -6.58 -16.80 -8.44
CA THR A 118 -7.46 -16.89 -7.28
C THR A 118 -7.11 -15.79 -6.29
N ILE A 119 -8.10 -14.99 -5.91
CA ILE A 119 -7.99 -13.96 -4.88
C ILE A 119 -8.71 -14.46 -3.64
N ARG A 120 -8.04 -14.49 -2.49
CA ARG A 120 -8.64 -14.94 -1.24
C ARG A 120 -8.11 -14.24 0.00
N THR A 121 -8.93 -14.20 1.04
CA THR A 121 -8.58 -13.70 2.37
C THR A 121 -8.43 -14.90 3.31
N PRO A 122 -7.21 -15.31 3.66
CA PRO A 122 -6.98 -16.51 4.47
C PRO A 122 -7.33 -16.26 5.92
N LYS A 123 -8.12 -17.18 6.52
CA LYS A 123 -8.57 -17.08 7.93
C LYS A 123 -7.68 -17.87 8.90
N LYS A 124 -6.81 -18.78 8.41
CA LYS A 124 -5.94 -19.64 9.22
C LYS A 124 -4.71 -20.14 8.46
N GLY A 125 -3.76 -20.69 9.19
CA GLY A 125 -2.56 -21.33 8.63
C GLY A 125 -1.47 -20.37 8.17
N ALA A 126 -0.52 -20.89 7.39
CA ALA A 126 0.65 -20.14 6.91
C ALA A 126 0.26 -18.91 6.10
N SER A 127 -0.74 -19.00 5.23
CA SER A 127 -1.21 -17.86 4.42
C SER A 127 -1.73 -16.71 5.27
N LYS A 128 -2.45 -17.00 6.39
CA LYS A 128 -2.86 -15.94 7.34
C LYS A 128 -1.65 -15.29 8.01
N TYR A 129 -0.64 -16.08 8.35
CA TYR A 129 0.59 -15.55 8.93
C TYR A 129 1.32 -14.60 7.95
N LEU A 130 1.36 -14.95 6.67
CA LEU A 130 1.92 -14.08 5.63
C LEU A 130 1.16 -12.76 5.51
N CYS A 131 -0.17 -12.79 5.53
CA CYS A 131 -0.97 -11.56 5.55
C CYS A 131 -0.70 -10.72 6.82
N ALA A 132 -0.63 -11.35 8.00
CA ALA A 132 -0.31 -10.64 9.24
C ALA A 132 1.09 -10.01 9.21
N MET A 133 2.05 -10.67 8.58
CA MET A 133 3.41 -10.14 8.40
C MET A 133 3.40 -8.92 7.47
N ALA A 134 2.64 -8.97 6.37
CA ALA A 134 2.50 -7.84 5.45
C ALA A 134 1.78 -6.65 6.10
N VAL A 135 0.75 -6.89 6.93
CA VAL A 135 0.08 -5.83 7.71
C VAL A 135 1.02 -5.18 8.70
N LYS A 136 1.83 -5.98 9.40
CA LYS A 136 2.83 -5.44 10.33
C LYS A 136 3.86 -4.58 9.61
N ASP A 137 4.35 -5.04 8.48
CA ASP A 137 5.32 -4.29 7.66
C ASP A 137 4.71 -2.97 7.15
N ALA A 138 3.44 -2.99 6.72
CA ALA A 138 2.70 -1.78 6.34
C ALA A 138 2.58 -0.78 7.53
N ALA A 139 2.31 -1.28 8.74
CA ALA A 139 2.25 -0.44 9.95
C ALA A 139 3.61 0.19 10.28
N ASP A 140 4.68 -0.59 10.22
CA ASP A 140 6.04 -0.11 10.48
C ASP A 140 6.45 0.94 9.42
N HIS A 141 6.08 0.74 8.16
CA HIS A 141 6.33 1.69 7.06
C HIS A 141 5.53 2.98 7.26
N SER A 142 4.24 2.89 7.58
CA SER A 142 3.39 4.05 7.89
C SER A 142 3.97 4.90 9.01
N ALA A 143 4.38 4.27 10.12
CA ALA A 143 4.99 4.97 11.26
C ALA A 143 6.29 5.69 10.88
N ASN A 144 7.13 5.07 10.07
CA ASN A 144 8.37 5.68 9.58
C ASN A 144 8.08 6.85 8.64
N TYR A 145 7.11 6.70 7.74
CA TYR A 145 6.69 7.77 6.81
C TYR A 145 6.23 9.02 7.58
N VAL A 146 5.36 8.85 8.57
CA VAL A 146 4.85 9.96 9.41
C VAL A 146 5.99 10.65 10.16
N ARG A 147 6.95 9.87 10.69
CA ARG A 147 8.13 10.43 11.37
C ARG A 147 8.96 11.29 10.42
N HIS A 148 9.27 10.79 9.24
CA HIS A 148 10.03 11.55 8.23
C HIS A 148 9.29 12.80 7.76
N GLU A 149 7.99 12.75 7.58
CA GLU A 149 7.16 13.90 7.23
C GLU A 149 7.21 14.98 8.33
N SER A 150 7.06 14.56 9.60
CA SER A 150 7.17 15.48 10.74
C SER A 150 8.56 16.12 10.87
N ASP A 151 9.63 15.35 10.68
CA ASP A 151 10.99 15.87 10.75
C ASP A 151 11.29 16.82 9.58
N ARG A 152 10.76 16.54 8.40
CA ARG A 152 10.84 17.44 7.24
C ARG A 152 10.14 18.78 7.52
N GLU A 153 8.93 18.75 8.10
CA GLU A 153 8.21 19.97 8.48
C GLU A 153 8.98 20.82 9.49
N LYS A 154 9.49 20.18 10.55
CA LYS A 154 10.32 20.89 11.56
C LYS A 154 11.55 21.55 10.90
N THR A 155 12.19 20.83 9.98
CA THR A 155 13.33 21.37 9.24
C THR A 155 12.94 22.57 8.39
N LEU A 156 11.80 22.52 7.70
CA LEU A 156 11.30 23.63 6.89
C LEU A 156 10.93 24.86 7.75
N VAL A 157 10.29 24.63 8.90
CA VAL A 157 9.96 25.69 9.86
C VAL A 157 11.24 26.35 10.39
N ASN A 158 12.22 25.55 10.82
CA ASN A 158 13.51 26.07 11.30
C ASN A 158 14.23 26.88 10.22
N LEU A 159 14.23 26.39 8.98
CA LEU A 159 14.82 27.10 7.85
C LEU A 159 14.11 28.41 7.57
N ALA A 160 12.77 28.43 7.58
CA ALA A 160 11.99 29.65 7.41
C ALA A 160 12.33 30.69 8.49
N GLN A 161 12.48 30.26 9.75
CA GLN A 161 12.89 31.14 10.85
C GLN A 161 14.31 31.69 10.67
N MET A 162 15.26 30.83 10.29
CA MET A 162 16.66 31.25 10.05
C MET A 162 16.79 32.25 8.89
N LEU A 163 15.94 32.11 7.85
CA LEU A 163 15.93 32.97 6.69
C LEU A 163 14.98 34.18 6.81
N CYS A 164 14.32 34.33 7.98
CA CYS A 164 13.30 35.36 8.24
C CYS A 164 12.20 35.40 7.18
N LEU A 165 11.75 34.21 6.72
CA LEU A 165 10.66 34.10 5.75
C LEU A 165 9.31 34.25 6.44
N GLU A 166 8.39 35.00 5.84
CA GLU A 166 7.03 35.18 6.35
C GLU A 166 6.16 33.91 6.19
N VAL A 167 6.53 33.04 5.25
CA VAL A 167 5.81 31.79 4.94
C VAL A 167 6.79 30.64 4.91
N VAL A 168 6.39 29.50 5.49
CA VAL A 168 7.17 28.26 5.45
C VAL A 168 7.19 27.71 4.01
N PRO A 169 8.39 27.50 3.41
CA PRO A 169 8.49 26.98 2.05
C PRO A 169 7.97 25.54 1.98
N GLN A 170 7.16 25.24 0.98
CA GLN A 170 6.66 23.88 0.73
C GLN A 170 7.67 23.02 -0.02
N ARG A 171 8.60 23.64 -0.76
CA ARG A 171 9.60 22.98 -1.60
C ARG A 171 10.91 23.76 -1.59
N ILE A 172 12.03 23.05 -1.57
CA ILE A 172 13.38 23.59 -1.70
C ILE A 172 14.00 22.96 -2.95
N GLU A 173 14.47 23.81 -3.86
CA GLU A 173 15.19 23.39 -5.07
C GLU A 173 16.61 23.94 -5.03
N SER A 174 17.61 23.10 -5.26
CA SER A 174 18.99 23.54 -5.47
C SER A 174 19.27 23.69 -6.96
N GLN A 175 19.65 24.89 -7.41
CA GLN A 175 20.16 25.10 -8.75
C GLN A 175 21.68 25.05 -8.72
N THR A 176 22.26 24.06 -9.39
CA THR A 176 23.71 24.02 -9.63
C THR A 176 23.98 24.79 -10.90
N SER A 177 24.48 26.03 -10.76
CA SER A 177 24.99 26.76 -11.92
C SER A 177 26.33 26.14 -12.35
N ALA A 178 26.33 25.44 -13.47
CA ALA A 178 27.56 25.02 -14.13
C ALA A 178 28.21 26.29 -14.70
N THR A 179 29.28 26.78 -14.08
CA THR A 179 30.13 27.81 -14.64
C THR A 179 31.00 27.12 -15.70
N SER A 180 30.64 27.35 -16.98
CA SER A 180 31.53 27.02 -18.10
C SER A 180 32.65 28.02 -18.13
N THR A 181 33.87 27.54 -17.99
CA THR A 181 35.12 28.28 -18.34
C THR A 181 35.56 27.82 -19.70
#